data_ca1b0a8ff125021e3270c32ab46a161b
#
_entry.id   ca1b0a8ff125021e3270c32ab46a161b
#
_cell.length_a   1.000
_cell.length_b   1.000
_cell.length_c   1.000
_cell.angle_alpha   90.00
_cell.angle_beta   90.00
_cell.angle_gamma   90.00
#
_symmetry.space_group_name_H-M   'P 1'
#
loop_
_entity.id
_entity.type
_entity.pdbx_description
1 polymer ?
#
loop_
_entity_poly.entity_id
_entity_poly.type
_entity_poly.pdbx_seq_one_letter_code
_entity_poly.pdbx_strand_id
1 'polypeptide(L)' 'MKLKNIGNKIISIGATVILPGEAKEVTGYDDNEIVKFFIRQGNLSTLFRLL' A
#
# COMPACT_ATOMS: atom_id res chain seq x y z
N MET A 1 -3.85 4.02 -7.07
CA MET A 1 -3.58 4.63 -5.76
C MET A 1 -2.12 4.43 -5.37
N LYS A 2 -1.56 5.36 -4.67
CA LYS A 2 -0.17 5.26 -4.24
C LYS A 2 -0.14 4.75 -2.81
N LEU A 3 0.63 3.68 -2.59
CA LEU A 3 0.73 3.04 -1.29
C LEU A 3 2.15 3.09 -0.80
N LYS A 4 2.31 3.39 0.47
CA LYS A 4 3.61 3.36 1.13
C LYS A 4 3.64 2.25 2.17
N ASN A 5 4.70 1.46 2.14
CA ASN A 5 4.91 0.42 3.15
C ASN A 5 5.51 1.07 4.39
N ILE A 6 4.68 1.21 5.42
CA ILE A 6 5.11 1.84 6.68
C ILE A 6 5.42 0.80 7.75
N GLY A 7 5.39 -0.47 7.38
CA GLY A 7 5.77 -1.55 8.27
C GLY A 7 7.22 -1.93 8.09
N ASN A 8 7.58 -3.10 8.58
CA ASN A 8 8.95 -3.59 8.49
C ASN A 8 9.07 -4.89 7.70
N LYS A 9 8.04 -5.24 6.94
CA LYS A 9 8.03 -6.45 6.12
C LYS A 9 7.73 -6.09 4.68
N ILE A 10 8.20 -6.94 3.77
CA ILE A 10 7.91 -6.77 2.35
C ILE A 10 6.44 -7.08 2.11
N ILE A 11 5.77 -6.23 1.35
CA ILE A 11 4.36 -6.40 1.02
C ILE A 11 4.22 -6.57 -0.49
N SER A 12 3.44 -7.57 -0.90
CA SER A 12 3.14 -7.80 -2.31
C SER A 12 1.68 -7.54 -2.56
N ILE A 13 1.39 -6.66 -3.51
CA ILE A 13 0.03 -6.40 -3.97
C ILE A 13 -0.02 -6.79 -5.43
N GLY A 14 -0.59 -7.96 -5.72
CA GLY A 14 -0.54 -8.49 -7.06
C GLY A 14 0.91 -8.70 -7.47
N ALA A 15 1.30 -8.13 -8.61
CA ALA A 15 2.67 -8.22 -9.10
C ALA A 15 3.57 -7.11 -8.55
N THR A 16 3.04 -6.22 -7.75
CA THR A 16 3.80 -5.09 -7.22
C THR A 16 4.37 -5.45 -5.85
N VAL A 17 5.68 -5.34 -5.70
CA VAL A 17 6.37 -5.59 -4.43
C VAL A 17 6.78 -4.25 -3.85
N ILE A 18 6.40 -4.02 -2.59
CA ILE A 18 6.70 -2.77 -1.89
C ILE A 18 7.57 -3.09 -0.70
N LEU A 19 8.79 -2.61 -0.74
CA LEU A 19 9.75 -2.81 0.35
C LEU A 19 9.47 -1.84 1.49
N PRO A 20 9.90 -2.16 2.71
CA PRO A 20 9.71 -1.24 3.84
C PRO A 20 10.24 0.14 3.52
N GLY A 21 9.43 1.15 3.78
CA GLY A 21 9.79 2.53 3.50
C GLY A 21 9.57 2.97 2.06
N GLU A 22 9.21 2.06 1.19
CA GLU A 22 9.02 2.34 -0.23
C GLU A 22 7.57 2.70 -0.52
N ALA A 23 7.37 3.58 -1.50
CA ALA A 23 6.04 3.93 -1.96
C ALA A 23 5.92 3.62 -3.44
N LYS A 24 4.82 3.02 -3.86
CA LYS A 24 4.61 2.66 -5.24
C LYS A 24 3.17 2.89 -5.66
N GLU A 25 2.99 3.15 -6.94
CA GLU A 25 1.67 3.29 -7.52
C GLU A 25 1.10 1.90 -7.79
N VAL A 26 -0.12 1.65 -7.32
CA VAL A 26 -0.80 0.38 -7.52
C VAL A 26 -2.15 0.67 -8.15
N THR A 27 -2.40 0.08 -9.30
CA THR A 27 -3.61 0.34 -10.09
C THR A 27 -4.55 -0.86 -10.00
N GLY A 28 -5.86 -0.57 -9.91
CA GLY A 28 -6.86 -1.63 -9.92
C GLY A 28 -7.13 -2.26 -8.56
N TYR A 29 -6.60 -1.67 -7.49
CA TYR A 29 -6.78 -2.21 -6.14
C TYR A 29 -7.46 -1.23 -5.20
N ASP A 30 -8.17 -0.24 -5.75
CA ASP A 30 -8.75 0.83 -4.92
C ASP A 30 -9.73 0.30 -3.88
N ASP A 31 -10.45 -0.77 -4.21
CA ASP A 31 -11.44 -1.37 -3.30
C ASP A 31 -11.04 -2.77 -2.87
N ASN A 32 -9.77 -3.09 -2.96
CA ASN A 32 -9.30 -4.43 -2.65
C ASN A 32 -9.27 -4.66 -1.15
N GLU A 33 -9.84 -5.79 -0.72
CA GLU A 33 -9.93 -6.10 0.71
C GLU A 33 -8.58 -6.36 1.36
N ILE A 34 -7.64 -6.91 0.59
CA ILE A 34 -6.30 -7.18 1.13
C ILE A 34 -5.58 -5.88 1.38
N VAL A 35 -5.69 -4.91 0.47
CA VAL A 35 -5.11 -3.58 0.66
C VAL A 35 -5.73 -2.92 1.89
N LYS A 36 -7.04 -2.99 2.02
CA LYS A 36 -7.73 -2.42 3.19
C LYS A 36 -7.26 -3.08 4.48
N PHE A 37 -7.03 -4.39 4.44
CA PHE A 37 -6.53 -5.12 5.59
C PHE A 37 -5.17 -4.60 6.03
N PHE A 38 -4.25 -4.42 5.09
CA PHE A 38 -2.91 -3.92 5.41
C PHE A 38 -2.97 -2.49 5.95
N ILE A 39 -3.87 -1.67 5.41
CA ILE A 39 -4.03 -0.30 5.90
C ILE A 39 -4.55 -0.31 7.33
N ARG A 40 -5.53 -1.17 7.61
CA ARG A 40 -6.10 -1.27 8.94
C ARG A 40 -5.08 -1.78 9.95
N GLN A 41 -4.19 -2.67 9.52
CA GLN A 41 -3.15 -3.21 10.39
C GLN A 41 -2.00 -2.24 10.61
N GLY A 42 -1.95 -1.13 9.88
CA GLY A 42 -0.89 -0.15 10.03
C GLY A 42 0.37 -0.49 9.24
N ASN A 43 0.26 -1.38 8.25
CA ASN A 43 1.41 -1.76 7.43
C ASN A 43 1.48 -0.97 6.12
N LEU A 44 0.36 -0.45 5.66
CA LEU A 44 0.32 0.38 4.45
C LEU A 44 -0.37 1.69 4.76
N SER A 45 0.05 2.72 4.05
CA SER A 45 -0.59 4.02 4.13
C SER A 45 -0.89 4.48 2.71
N THR A 46 -2.08 5.06 2.51
CA THR A 46 -2.39 5.67 1.24
C THR A 46 -1.84 7.09 1.25
N LEU A 47 -1.25 7.47 0.12
CA LEU A 47 -0.71 8.82 -0.03
C LEU A 47 -1.70 9.62 -0.85
N PHE A 48 -2.34 10.58 -0.21
CA PHE A 48 -3.29 11.46 -0.86
C PHE A 48 -2.66 12.82 -1.06
N ARG A 49 -2.97 13.41 -2.20
CA ARG A 49 -2.64 14.80 -2.42
C ARG A 49 -3.89 15.60 -2.17
N LEU A 50 -3.83 16.48 -1.21
CA LEU A 50 -4.92 17.40 -0.92
C LEU A 50 -4.59 18.73 -1.57
N LEU A 51 -5.51 19.19 -2.37
CA LEU A 51 -5.31 20.45 -3.08
C LEU A 51 -6.19 21.54 -2.49
#